data_188160f93090f3a364069d44be6bd8cd
#
_entry.id   188160f93090f3a364069d44be6bd8cd
#
_cell.length_a   1.000
_cell.length_b   1.000
_cell.length_c   1.000
_cell.angle_alpha   90.00
_cell.angle_beta   90.00
_cell.angle_gamma   90.00
#
_symmetry.space_group_name_H-M   'P 1'
#
loop_
_entity.id
_entity.type
_entity.pdbx_description
1 polymer ?
#
loop_
_entity_poly.entity_id
_entity_poly.type
_entity_poly.pdbx_seq_one_letter_code
_entity_poly.pdbx_strand_id
1 'polypeptide(L)'
;MVLDEKGNSIKEDFKIQNSLDGFFFALSTIRLLCREQEIIFGIETSNHRIVDFLASYGYKLYLINPNSMDKFRKRYKTSGVKSDCLDAFVIANVLRTDLGTLKIITSKDELTEELGIALRDRESLVELKTRLTNQLRACPESEFRACLREYFPQALKLFSDISCGGSLEFLEAFPTHEEALKGTKKQIESVLRRSKSYSHDKVHEIYEALREQQFPPSKAVIRAKRGLTLALVSQIKPLIKQIEAYDKRINSLLEQHPDSQLFLSLPGVGNTLAAGMIALIGDERARFHSPRQIQALGGTAPITKSSGSYSHTQFRFSCNKDLRNTLSQFAFTSITKSIWARSYYNKKRKEGKTKSHALRCLANAWVKVIFAIWRDNSLYDENLHLASVSRHIINQNSLSLT
;
A
#
# COMPACT_ATOMS: atom_id res chain seq x y z
N MET A 1 -24.66 10.46 20.17
CA MET A 1 -25.26 11.78 20.50
C MET A 1 -25.98 12.34 19.29
N VAL A 2 -27.16 12.96 19.48
CA VAL A 2 -27.94 13.62 18.42
C VAL A 2 -28.10 15.09 18.79
N LEU A 3 -27.73 16.00 17.88
CA LEU A 3 -27.87 17.45 18.06
C LEU A 3 -28.81 18.01 16.99
N ASP A 4 -29.51 19.10 17.35
CA ASP A 4 -30.24 19.93 16.38
C ASP A 4 -29.30 20.90 15.64
N GLU A 5 -29.84 21.65 14.68
CA GLU A 5 -29.10 22.67 13.91
C GLU A 5 -28.54 23.78 14.81
N LYS A 6 -29.17 24.06 15.95
CA LYS A 6 -28.73 25.09 16.90
C LYS A 6 -27.66 24.58 17.86
N GLY A 7 -27.42 23.24 17.91
CA GLY A 7 -26.44 22.59 18.78
C GLY A 7 -27.02 22.14 20.10
N ASN A 8 -28.34 22.14 20.26
CA ASN A 8 -28.98 21.59 21.43
C ASN A 8 -29.01 20.07 21.37
N SER A 9 -28.76 19.39 22.48
CA SER A 9 -28.85 17.91 22.56
C SER A 9 -30.30 17.46 22.51
N ILE A 10 -30.68 16.80 21.41
CA ILE A 10 -31.97 16.10 21.28
C ILE A 10 -31.92 14.78 22.02
N LYS A 11 -30.77 14.08 21.93
CA LYS A 11 -30.50 12.83 22.61
C LYS A 11 -29.06 12.80 23.06
N GLU A 12 -28.84 12.54 24.34
CA GLU A 12 -27.51 12.30 24.87
C GLU A 12 -26.87 11.07 24.23
N ASP A 13 -25.59 10.87 24.49
CA ASP A 13 -24.86 9.70 24.01
C ASP A 13 -25.48 8.41 24.56
N PHE A 14 -25.53 7.41 23.70
CA PHE A 14 -25.93 6.05 24.04
C PHE A 14 -25.01 5.05 23.35
N LYS A 15 -24.74 3.97 24.05
CA LYS A 15 -23.92 2.89 23.52
C LYS A 15 -24.78 1.88 22.79
N ILE A 16 -24.30 1.42 21.66
CA ILE A 16 -24.92 0.36 20.87
C ILE A 16 -23.98 -0.84 20.75
N GLN A 17 -24.56 -2.03 20.68
CA GLN A 17 -23.78 -3.20 20.34
C GLN A 17 -23.38 -3.16 18.85
N ASN A 18 -22.18 -3.64 18.55
CA ASN A 18 -21.73 -3.77 17.16
C ASN A 18 -22.36 -5.03 16.51
N SER A 19 -23.67 -5.01 16.42
CA SER A 19 -24.53 -6.06 15.87
C SER A 19 -25.64 -5.44 15.02
N LEU A 20 -26.26 -6.25 14.16
CA LEU A 20 -27.35 -5.78 13.33
C LEU A 20 -28.52 -5.22 14.17
N ASP A 21 -28.89 -5.89 15.27
CA ASP A 21 -29.93 -5.43 16.19
C ASP A 21 -29.55 -4.10 16.85
N GLY A 22 -28.28 -3.93 17.25
CA GLY A 22 -27.77 -2.67 17.78
C GLY A 22 -27.85 -1.53 16.78
N PHE A 23 -27.61 -1.79 15.51
CA PHE A 23 -27.71 -0.79 14.42
C PHE A 23 -29.16 -0.43 14.15
N PHE A 24 -30.08 -1.41 14.12
CA PHE A 24 -31.51 -1.16 14.00
C PHE A 24 -32.05 -0.38 15.20
N PHE A 25 -31.65 -0.73 16.43
CA PHE A 25 -32.01 0.00 17.61
C PHE A 25 -31.56 1.48 17.53
N ALA A 26 -30.32 1.73 17.13
CA ALA A 26 -29.81 3.09 16.98
C ALA A 26 -30.60 3.87 15.92
N LEU A 27 -30.81 3.27 14.75
CA LEU A 27 -31.52 3.91 13.65
C LEU A 27 -32.98 4.21 13.99
N SER A 28 -33.70 3.25 14.58
CA SER A 28 -35.09 3.45 15.01
C SER A 28 -35.20 4.53 16.09
N THR A 29 -34.28 4.56 17.06
CA THR A 29 -34.22 5.61 18.07
C THR A 29 -34.05 6.99 17.47
N ILE A 30 -33.14 7.12 16.49
CA ILE A 30 -32.89 8.41 15.82
C ILE A 30 -34.08 8.85 14.94
N ARG A 31 -34.71 7.91 14.22
CA ARG A 31 -35.88 8.16 13.37
C ARG A 31 -37.10 8.63 14.15
N LEU A 32 -37.26 8.16 15.38
CA LEU A 32 -38.31 8.65 16.28
C LEU A 32 -38.14 10.11 16.71
N LEU A 33 -36.88 10.62 16.66
CA LEU A 33 -36.55 11.98 17.11
C LEU A 33 -36.48 12.98 15.97
N CYS A 34 -36.21 12.54 14.74
CA CYS A 34 -35.96 13.40 13.59
C CYS A 34 -36.66 12.89 12.33
N ARG A 35 -36.96 13.81 11.38
CA ARG A 35 -37.42 13.43 10.04
C ARG A 35 -36.23 12.80 9.27
N GLU A 36 -36.48 11.70 8.56
CA GLU A 36 -35.42 10.93 7.84
C GLU A 36 -34.59 11.79 6.88
N GLN A 37 -35.21 12.76 6.20
CA GLN A 37 -34.55 13.62 5.22
C GLN A 37 -33.54 14.60 5.81
N GLU A 38 -33.57 14.79 7.13
CA GLU A 38 -32.74 15.77 7.86
C GLU A 38 -31.56 15.12 8.59
N ILE A 39 -31.45 13.79 8.56
CA ILE A 39 -30.45 13.08 9.35
C ILE A 39 -29.15 12.94 8.55
N ILE A 40 -28.04 13.42 9.13
CA ILE A 40 -26.68 13.22 8.65
C ILE A 40 -25.83 12.57 9.76
N PHE A 41 -24.87 11.74 9.38
CA PHE A 41 -24.00 11.05 10.31
C PHE A 41 -22.55 11.47 10.17
N GLY A 42 -21.85 11.63 11.29
CA GLY A 42 -20.40 11.79 11.35
C GLY A 42 -19.74 10.59 11.95
N ILE A 43 -18.65 10.16 11.35
CA ILE A 43 -17.92 8.95 11.72
C ILE A 43 -16.42 9.23 11.71
N GLU A 44 -15.71 8.74 12.73
CA GLU A 44 -14.26 8.87 12.82
C GLU A 44 -13.52 7.85 11.92
N THR A 45 -14.13 6.68 11.68
CA THR A 45 -13.51 5.59 10.93
C THR A 45 -14.48 5.03 9.89
N SER A 46 -14.05 4.93 8.65
CA SER A 46 -14.88 4.45 7.53
C SER A 46 -15.03 2.92 7.44
N ASN A 47 -14.22 2.15 8.16
CA ASN A 47 -14.15 0.69 8.02
C ASN A 47 -14.98 -0.04 9.11
N HIS A 48 -16.20 0.38 9.34
CA HIS A 48 -17.10 -0.25 10.29
C HIS A 48 -18.40 -0.71 9.62
N ARG A 49 -18.92 -1.86 10.00
CA ARG A 49 -20.18 -2.43 9.51
C ARG A 49 -21.38 -1.47 9.62
N ILE A 50 -21.36 -0.56 10.59
CA ILE A 50 -22.39 0.48 10.73
C ILE A 50 -22.35 1.48 9.56
N VAL A 51 -21.18 1.72 8.95
CA VAL A 51 -21.06 2.61 7.78
C VAL A 51 -21.83 2.02 6.60
N ASP A 52 -21.57 0.74 6.30
CA ASP A 52 -22.24 0.03 5.22
C ASP A 52 -23.74 -0.08 5.47
N PHE A 53 -24.13 -0.35 6.75
CA PHE A 53 -25.52 -0.40 7.16
C PHE A 53 -26.22 0.95 6.95
N LEU A 54 -25.67 2.05 7.40
CA LEU A 54 -26.28 3.38 7.22
C LEU A 54 -26.27 3.84 5.76
N ALA A 55 -25.22 3.51 5.01
CA ALA A 55 -25.13 3.80 3.58
C ALA A 55 -26.18 3.04 2.79
N SER A 56 -26.47 1.76 3.12
CA SER A 56 -27.52 0.97 2.48
C SER A 56 -28.93 1.53 2.69
N TYR A 57 -29.15 2.34 3.74
CA TYR A 57 -30.37 3.10 3.98
C TYR A 57 -30.37 4.50 3.35
N GLY A 58 -29.34 4.85 2.55
CA GLY A 58 -29.28 6.12 1.81
C GLY A 58 -28.87 7.35 2.64
N TYR A 59 -28.39 7.14 3.88
CA TYR A 59 -27.96 8.27 4.72
C TYR A 59 -26.63 8.87 4.26
N LYS A 60 -26.49 10.19 4.39
CA LYS A 60 -25.23 10.91 4.16
C LYS A 60 -24.30 10.72 5.36
N LEU A 61 -23.13 10.15 5.10
CA LEU A 61 -22.11 9.85 6.07
C LEU A 61 -20.89 10.73 5.82
N TYR A 62 -20.40 11.41 6.86
CA TYR A 62 -19.24 12.30 6.76
C TYR A 62 -18.09 11.75 7.60
N LEU A 63 -16.92 11.65 6.96
CA LEU A 63 -15.70 11.18 7.63
C LEU A 63 -14.99 12.34 8.32
N ILE A 64 -14.75 12.20 9.61
CA ILE A 64 -13.94 13.11 10.39
C ILE A 64 -12.57 12.48 10.63
N ASN A 65 -11.53 13.14 10.13
CA ASN A 65 -10.18 12.61 10.21
C ASN A 65 -9.73 12.49 11.68
N PRO A 66 -9.30 11.29 12.15
CA PRO A 66 -8.80 11.08 13.51
C PRO A 66 -7.69 12.07 13.90
N ASN A 67 -6.79 12.43 12.98
CA ASN A 67 -5.73 13.43 13.24
C ASN A 67 -6.26 14.85 13.51
N SER A 68 -7.50 15.13 13.12
CA SER A 68 -8.14 16.41 13.37
C SER A 68 -8.94 16.41 14.66
N MET A 69 -9.32 15.24 15.18
CA MET A 69 -10.15 15.11 16.39
C MET A 69 -9.51 15.77 17.61
N ASP A 70 -8.20 15.67 17.81
CA ASP A 70 -7.51 16.33 18.92
C ASP A 70 -7.62 17.86 18.85
N LYS A 71 -7.59 18.43 17.63
CA LYS A 71 -7.76 19.86 17.42
C LYS A 71 -9.19 20.29 17.67
N PHE A 72 -10.16 19.49 17.20
CA PHE A 72 -11.58 19.74 17.45
C PHE A 72 -11.93 19.60 18.94
N ARG A 73 -11.39 18.60 19.65
CA ARG A 73 -11.58 18.48 21.11
C ARG A 73 -11.09 19.72 21.87
N LYS A 74 -9.91 20.26 21.51
CA LYS A 74 -9.34 21.46 22.13
C LYS A 74 -10.21 22.72 21.94
N ARG A 75 -11.11 22.74 20.95
CA ARG A 75 -12.11 23.82 20.78
C ARG A 75 -13.14 23.84 21.89
N TYR A 76 -13.44 22.69 22.50
CA TYR A 76 -14.46 22.53 23.51
C TYR A 76 -13.90 22.28 24.92
N LYS A 77 -12.77 21.60 25.04
CA LYS A 77 -12.10 21.32 26.31
C LYS A 77 -10.58 21.37 26.17
N THR A 78 -9.93 22.19 26.98
CA THR A 78 -8.48 22.37 27.01
C THR A 78 -7.75 21.36 27.90
N SER A 79 -8.48 20.65 28.75
CA SER A 79 -7.96 19.73 29.79
C SER A 79 -7.34 18.43 29.28
N GLY A 80 -7.38 18.16 27.96
CA GLY A 80 -6.82 16.92 27.38
C GLY A 80 -7.61 15.63 27.71
N VAL A 81 -8.75 15.72 28.39
CA VAL A 81 -9.60 14.57 28.69
C VAL A 81 -10.14 13.98 27.39
N LYS A 82 -10.04 12.66 27.27
CA LYS A 82 -10.58 11.86 26.17
C LYS A 82 -11.67 10.94 26.72
N SER A 83 -12.86 11.01 26.13
CA SER A 83 -13.96 10.08 26.40
C SER A 83 -14.82 9.92 25.15
N ASP A 84 -15.44 8.76 25.00
CA ASP A 84 -16.32 8.45 23.86
C ASP A 84 -17.50 9.45 23.77
N CYS A 85 -18.02 9.87 24.93
CA CYS A 85 -19.07 10.88 25.03
C CYS A 85 -18.62 12.25 24.46
N LEU A 86 -17.42 12.71 24.84
CA LEU A 86 -16.84 13.93 24.32
C LEU A 86 -16.58 13.81 22.82
N ASP A 87 -16.09 12.66 22.35
CA ASP A 87 -15.85 12.44 20.94
C ASP A 87 -17.14 12.45 20.13
N ALA A 88 -18.21 11.82 20.62
CA ALA A 88 -19.54 11.87 19.99
C ALA A 88 -20.09 13.31 19.94
N PHE A 89 -19.92 14.09 21.01
CA PHE A 89 -20.31 15.51 21.05
C PHE A 89 -19.50 16.34 20.06
N VAL A 90 -18.19 16.15 20.01
CA VAL A 90 -17.30 16.88 19.08
C VAL A 90 -17.65 16.55 17.64
N ILE A 91 -17.85 15.27 17.29
CA ILE A 91 -18.25 14.81 15.96
C ILE A 91 -19.56 15.48 15.53
N ALA A 92 -20.57 15.45 16.37
CA ALA A 92 -21.88 16.05 16.08
C ALA A 92 -21.78 17.58 15.85
N ASN A 93 -20.99 18.28 16.67
CA ASN A 93 -20.77 19.72 16.48
C ASN A 93 -19.95 20.05 15.22
N VAL A 94 -18.93 19.27 14.90
CA VAL A 94 -18.13 19.45 13.67
C VAL A 94 -19.01 19.27 12.43
N LEU A 95 -19.92 18.29 12.42
CA LEU A 95 -20.93 18.15 11.36
C LEU A 95 -21.75 19.42 11.21
N ARG A 96 -22.22 19.98 12.31
CA ARG A 96 -23.06 21.19 12.31
C ARG A 96 -22.30 22.43 11.80
N THR A 97 -21.07 22.66 12.27
CA THR A 97 -20.31 23.89 12.01
C THR A 97 -19.41 23.88 10.81
N ASP A 98 -18.89 22.72 10.43
CA ASP A 98 -17.81 22.59 9.46
C ASP A 98 -18.18 21.65 8.28
N LEU A 99 -19.48 21.39 8.05
CA LEU A 99 -19.99 20.41 7.08
C LEU A 99 -19.36 20.57 5.69
N GLY A 100 -19.21 21.80 5.21
CA GLY A 100 -18.64 22.11 3.89
C GLY A 100 -17.15 21.74 3.76
N THR A 101 -16.45 21.45 4.86
CA THR A 101 -15.04 21.03 4.86
C THR A 101 -14.88 19.53 4.98
N LEU A 102 -15.95 18.81 5.32
CA LEU A 102 -15.94 17.38 5.54
C LEU A 102 -16.13 16.61 4.23
N LYS A 103 -15.61 15.39 4.20
CA LYS A 103 -15.80 14.51 3.05
C LYS A 103 -16.96 13.56 3.30
N ILE A 104 -17.84 13.46 2.32
CA ILE A 104 -18.87 12.43 2.30
C ILE A 104 -18.18 11.08 2.09
N ILE A 105 -18.62 10.08 2.84
CA ILE A 105 -18.24 8.69 2.59
C ILE A 105 -19.11 8.21 1.44
N THR A 106 -18.51 7.96 0.31
CA THR A 106 -19.16 7.33 -0.83
C THR A 106 -18.84 5.84 -0.82
N SER A 107 -19.84 5.02 -1.07
CA SER A 107 -19.61 3.58 -1.30
C SER A 107 -18.77 3.43 -2.56
N LYS A 108 -17.76 2.59 -2.50
CA LYS A 108 -17.05 2.16 -3.70
C LYS A 108 -17.93 1.18 -4.46
N ASP A 109 -17.72 1.08 -5.76
CA ASP A 109 -18.25 -0.05 -6.51
C ASP A 109 -17.73 -1.36 -5.91
N GLU A 110 -18.58 -2.40 -5.90
CA GLU A 110 -18.28 -3.71 -5.29
C GLU A 110 -16.95 -4.28 -5.81
N LEU A 111 -16.72 -4.16 -7.12
CA LEU A 111 -15.49 -4.63 -7.75
C LEU A 111 -14.25 -3.88 -7.27
N THR A 112 -14.34 -2.55 -7.13
CA THR A 112 -13.28 -1.70 -6.58
C THR A 112 -12.99 -2.04 -5.11
N GLU A 113 -14.02 -2.33 -4.33
CA GLU A 113 -13.88 -2.70 -2.93
C GLU A 113 -13.23 -4.07 -2.78
N GLU A 114 -13.70 -5.08 -3.52
CA GLU A 114 -13.13 -6.43 -3.53
C GLU A 114 -11.66 -6.42 -3.94
N LEU A 115 -11.33 -5.63 -4.98
CA LEU A 115 -9.95 -5.44 -5.42
C LEU A 115 -9.07 -4.86 -4.31
N GLY A 116 -9.60 -3.89 -3.56
CA GLY A 116 -8.90 -3.27 -2.44
C GLY A 116 -8.68 -4.23 -1.26
N ILE A 117 -9.63 -5.13 -0.99
CA ILE A 117 -9.52 -6.18 0.04
C ILE A 117 -8.46 -7.18 -0.38
N ALA A 118 -8.55 -7.72 -1.61
CA ALA A 118 -7.62 -8.71 -2.12
C ALA A 118 -6.16 -8.20 -2.12
N LEU A 119 -5.94 -6.92 -2.42
CA LEU A 119 -4.62 -6.30 -2.36
C LEU A 119 -4.07 -6.22 -0.93
N ARG A 120 -4.88 -5.83 0.05
CA ARG A 120 -4.44 -5.77 1.47
C ARG A 120 -4.11 -7.14 2.02
N ASP A 121 -4.93 -8.14 1.71
CA ASP A 121 -4.68 -9.52 2.13
C ASP A 121 -3.38 -10.06 1.52
N ARG A 122 -3.19 -9.83 0.22
CA ARG A 122 -1.94 -10.16 -0.47
C ARG A 122 -0.72 -9.49 0.18
N GLU A 123 -0.79 -8.20 0.47
CA GLU A 123 0.32 -7.45 1.10
C GLU A 123 0.65 -8.02 2.47
N SER A 124 -0.36 -8.35 3.29
CA SER A 124 -0.18 -9.01 4.58
C SER A 124 0.56 -10.34 4.47
N LEU A 125 0.24 -11.16 3.44
CA LEU A 125 0.96 -12.42 3.17
C LEU A 125 2.40 -12.16 2.69
N VAL A 126 2.63 -11.14 1.87
CA VAL A 126 3.97 -10.75 1.41
C VAL A 126 4.82 -10.26 2.59
N GLU A 127 4.26 -9.48 3.50
CA GLU A 127 4.95 -9.05 4.72
C GLU A 127 5.30 -10.23 5.63
N LEU A 128 4.37 -11.17 5.81
CA LEU A 128 4.62 -12.40 6.58
C LEU A 128 5.72 -13.24 5.94
N LYS A 129 5.64 -13.47 4.61
CA LYS A 129 6.70 -14.16 3.86
C LYS A 129 8.05 -13.45 4.06
N THR A 130 8.07 -12.14 3.95
CA THR A 130 9.29 -11.33 4.10
C THR A 130 9.88 -11.45 5.50
N ARG A 131 9.06 -11.43 6.55
CA ARG A 131 9.52 -11.65 7.94
C ARG A 131 10.15 -13.02 8.09
N LEU A 132 9.48 -14.08 7.65
CA LEU A 132 10.03 -15.46 7.72
C LEU A 132 11.30 -15.62 6.87
N THR A 133 11.34 -15.03 5.67
CA THR A 133 12.52 -15.04 4.81
C THR A 133 13.69 -14.29 5.45
N ASN A 134 13.41 -13.16 6.11
CA ASN A 134 14.43 -12.40 6.83
C ASN A 134 14.96 -13.19 8.03
N GLN A 135 14.17 -14.05 8.65
CA GLN A 135 14.66 -15.02 9.64
C GLN A 135 15.63 -16.02 9.02
N LEU A 136 15.46 -16.46 7.76
CA LEU A 136 16.42 -17.31 7.04
C LEU A 136 17.66 -16.53 6.57
N ARG A 137 17.49 -15.30 6.08
CA ARG A 137 18.57 -14.44 5.56
C ARG A 137 19.34 -13.72 6.63
N ALA A 138 18.66 -13.37 7.68
CA ALA A 138 19.04 -12.66 8.88
C ALA A 138 19.57 -11.23 8.78
N CYS A 139 19.13 -10.39 9.72
CA CYS A 139 19.61 -9.03 9.98
C CYS A 139 21.00 -9.00 10.64
N PRO A 140 21.80 -7.91 10.49
CA PRO A 140 23.16 -7.84 11.02
C PRO A 140 23.32 -8.06 12.53
N GLU A 141 22.24 -7.86 13.28
CA GLU A 141 22.26 -7.85 14.75
C GLU A 141 21.42 -8.95 15.40
N SER A 142 20.75 -9.84 14.64
CA SER A 142 19.93 -10.91 15.21
C SER A 142 20.52 -12.29 14.92
N GLU A 143 20.38 -13.19 15.89
CA GLU A 143 20.90 -14.56 15.93
C GLU A 143 20.53 -15.42 14.70
N PHE A 144 19.65 -14.99 13.84
CA PHE A 144 19.12 -15.76 12.69
C PHE A 144 19.88 -15.61 11.36
N ARG A 145 20.62 -14.52 11.13
CA ARG A 145 21.62 -14.50 10.02
C ARG A 145 22.68 -15.57 10.21
N ALA A 146 22.84 -15.92 11.44
CA ALA A 146 23.59 -17.02 11.90
C ALA A 146 23.08 -18.36 11.36
N CYS A 147 21.78 -18.59 11.15
CA CYS A 147 21.28 -19.92 10.89
C CYS A 147 21.96 -20.58 9.66
N LEU A 148 21.71 -20.10 8.44
CA LEU A 148 22.37 -20.66 7.26
C LEU A 148 23.86 -20.29 7.17
N ARG A 149 24.25 -19.09 7.61
CA ARG A 149 25.65 -18.67 7.59
C ARG A 149 26.50 -19.46 8.55
N GLU A 150 25.97 -19.91 9.70
CA GLU A 150 26.69 -20.69 10.69
C GLU A 150 26.84 -22.15 10.30
N TYR A 151 25.84 -22.73 9.62
CA TYR A 151 25.91 -24.17 9.35
C TYR A 151 25.85 -24.54 7.86
N PHE A 152 25.32 -23.69 6.98
CA PHE A 152 25.24 -23.94 5.54
C PHE A 152 25.42 -22.62 4.74
N PRO A 153 26.58 -21.94 4.87
CA PRO A 153 26.81 -20.64 4.24
C PRO A 153 26.79 -20.66 2.71
N GLN A 154 27.10 -21.82 2.08
CA GLN A 154 27.00 -21.98 0.62
C GLN A 154 25.59 -21.72 0.14
N ALA A 155 24.56 -22.19 0.83
CA ALA A 155 23.18 -21.96 0.43
C ALA A 155 22.87 -20.48 0.18
N LEU A 156 23.50 -19.56 0.93
CA LEU A 156 23.35 -18.11 0.74
C LEU A 156 24.12 -17.58 -0.49
N LYS A 157 25.16 -18.26 -0.93
CA LYS A 157 25.93 -17.91 -2.14
C LYS A 157 25.31 -18.50 -3.40
N LEU A 158 24.75 -19.70 -3.31
CA LEU A 158 24.17 -20.43 -4.44
C LEU A 158 22.91 -19.75 -4.98
N PHE A 159 22.12 -19.15 -4.10
CA PHE A 159 20.81 -18.60 -4.43
C PHE A 159 20.79 -17.09 -4.22
N SER A 160 20.53 -16.33 -5.30
CA SER A 160 20.32 -14.88 -5.23
C SER A 160 19.07 -14.56 -4.39
N ASP A 161 18.04 -15.40 -4.48
CA ASP A 161 16.85 -15.34 -3.65
C ASP A 161 16.59 -16.69 -2.96
N ILE A 162 16.82 -16.72 -1.65
CA ILE A 162 16.62 -17.92 -0.81
C ILE A 162 15.12 -18.23 -0.60
N SER A 163 14.24 -17.28 -0.89
CA SER A 163 12.78 -17.43 -0.77
C SER A 163 12.09 -17.82 -2.06
N CYS A 164 12.81 -18.07 -3.14
CA CYS A 164 12.21 -18.57 -4.37
C CYS A 164 11.87 -20.07 -4.26
N GLY A 165 10.93 -20.54 -5.08
CA GLY A 165 10.49 -21.93 -5.04
C GLY A 165 11.63 -22.94 -5.14
N GLY A 166 12.59 -22.73 -6.05
CA GLY A 166 13.70 -23.66 -6.25
C GLY A 166 14.69 -23.73 -5.09
N SER A 167 15.01 -22.60 -4.46
CA SER A 167 15.86 -22.59 -3.27
C SER A 167 15.19 -23.26 -2.07
N LEU A 168 13.88 -23.08 -1.91
CA LEU A 168 13.11 -23.73 -0.85
C LEU A 168 12.98 -25.25 -1.08
N GLU A 169 12.73 -25.69 -2.32
CA GLU A 169 12.76 -27.11 -2.69
C GLU A 169 14.12 -27.73 -2.42
N PHE A 170 15.20 -26.99 -2.75
CA PHE A 170 16.57 -27.45 -2.46
C PHE A 170 16.83 -27.57 -0.97
N LEU A 171 16.49 -26.57 -0.15
CA LEU A 171 16.67 -26.60 1.30
C LEU A 171 15.82 -27.66 2.00
N GLU A 172 14.65 -27.97 1.45
CA GLU A 172 13.81 -29.07 1.96
C GLU A 172 14.43 -30.44 1.68
N ALA A 173 14.93 -30.63 0.44
CA ALA A 173 15.56 -31.92 0.04
C ALA A 173 16.95 -32.09 0.62
N PHE A 174 17.71 -31.01 0.77
CA PHE A 174 19.10 -30.99 1.23
C PHE A 174 19.29 -29.91 2.31
N PRO A 175 18.75 -30.11 3.52
CA PRO A 175 18.77 -29.10 4.57
C PRO A 175 20.14 -28.86 5.20
N THR A 176 21.15 -29.65 4.88
CA THR A 176 22.54 -29.48 5.33
C THR A 176 23.52 -29.60 4.16
N HIS A 177 24.70 -29.00 4.30
CA HIS A 177 25.77 -29.13 3.32
C HIS A 177 26.19 -30.60 3.12
N GLU A 178 26.25 -31.41 4.20
CA GLU A 178 26.59 -32.83 4.14
C GLU A 178 25.57 -33.64 3.34
N GLU A 179 24.26 -33.36 3.52
CA GLU A 179 23.21 -34.01 2.74
C GLU A 179 23.25 -33.57 1.25
N ALA A 180 23.57 -32.29 0.98
CA ALA A 180 23.75 -31.81 -0.38
C ALA A 180 24.96 -32.43 -1.11
N LEU A 181 26.06 -32.66 -0.40
CA LEU A 181 27.22 -33.33 -0.95
C LEU A 181 26.99 -34.83 -1.31
N LYS A 182 26.10 -35.51 -0.55
CA LYS A 182 25.68 -36.88 -0.85
C LYS A 182 24.74 -36.96 -2.05
N GLY A 183 24.11 -35.82 -2.41
CA GLY A 183 23.22 -35.74 -3.57
C GLY A 183 23.98 -35.88 -4.90
N THR A 184 23.44 -36.69 -5.81
CA THR A 184 23.96 -36.79 -7.17
C THR A 184 23.55 -35.56 -7.98
N LYS A 185 24.32 -35.21 -9.04
CA LYS A 185 23.98 -34.11 -9.94
C LYS A 185 22.55 -34.21 -10.47
N LYS A 186 22.10 -35.43 -10.85
CA LYS A 186 20.74 -35.69 -11.34
C LYS A 186 19.66 -35.40 -10.28
N GLN A 187 19.92 -35.72 -9.01
CA GLN A 187 18.99 -35.48 -7.91
C GLN A 187 18.86 -33.97 -7.66
N ILE A 188 19.98 -33.24 -7.57
CA ILE A 188 19.99 -31.77 -7.40
C ILE A 188 19.27 -31.09 -8.57
N GLU A 189 19.58 -31.51 -9.80
CA GLU A 189 18.89 -31.02 -10.99
C GLU A 189 17.38 -31.28 -10.95
N SER A 190 16.97 -32.48 -10.59
CA SER A 190 15.53 -32.82 -10.46
C SER A 190 14.82 -31.96 -9.46
N VAL A 191 15.44 -31.67 -8.30
CA VAL A 191 14.86 -30.80 -7.26
C VAL A 191 14.75 -29.34 -7.75
N LEU A 192 15.80 -28.78 -8.32
CA LEU A 192 15.85 -27.39 -8.76
C LEU A 192 14.91 -27.14 -9.97
N ARG A 193 14.74 -28.11 -10.85
CA ARG A 193 13.83 -27.99 -12.01
C ARG A 193 12.35 -28.07 -11.67
N ARG A 194 11.94 -28.58 -10.51
CA ARG A 194 10.53 -28.59 -10.08
C ARG A 194 9.92 -27.19 -10.07
N SER A 195 10.70 -26.19 -9.74
CA SER A 195 10.25 -24.79 -9.71
C SER A 195 10.40 -24.05 -11.04
N LYS A 196 10.90 -24.67 -12.12
CA LYS A 196 11.20 -24.07 -13.43
C LYS A 196 12.10 -22.81 -13.37
N SER A 197 12.81 -22.58 -12.27
CA SER A 197 13.54 -21.33 -12.00
C SER A 197 15.01 -21.38 -12.39
N TYR A 198 15.58 -22.55 -12.76
CA TYR A 198 17.00 -22.70 -13.01
C TYR A 198 17.30 -23.36 -14.35
N SER A 199 18.23 -22.74 -15.11
CA SER A 199 18.79 -23.31 -16.34
C SER A 199 19.77 -24.46 -16.03
N HIS A 200 20.09 -25.26 -17.03
CA HIS A 200 21.06 -26.36 -16.91
C HIS A 200 22.44 -25.86 -16.44
N ASP A 201 22.91 -24.74 -16.98
CA ASP A 201 24.21 -24.15 -16.63
C ASP A 201 24.23 -23.70 -15.17
N LYS A 202 23.14 -23.08 -14.69
CA LYS A 202 23.02 -22.65 -13.31
C LYS A 202 23.00 -23.83 -12.33
N VAL A 203 22.37 -24.95 -12.71
CA VAL A 203 22.41 -26.20 -11.91
C VAL A 203 23.83 -26.73 -11.82
N HIS A 204 24.60 -26.66 -12.91
CA HIS A 204 26.01 -27.08 -12.90
C HIS A 204 26.86 -26.20 -11.98
N GLU A 205 26.70 -24.86 -12.06
CA GLU A 205 27.38 -23.93 -11.15
C GLU A 205 27.06 -24.24 -9.67
N ILE A 206 25.80 -24.50 -9.34
CA ILE A 206 25.35 -24.84 -7.99
C ILE A 206 26.03 -26.15 -7.54
N TYR A 207 26.08 -27.15 -8.41
CA TYR A 207 26.67 -28.44 -8.10
C TYR A 207 28.19 -28.36 -7.82
N GLU A 208 28.92 -27.55 -8.60
CA GLU A 208 30.36 -27.34 -8.39
C GLU A 208 30.63 -26.50 -7.14
N ALA A 209 29.86 -25.42 -6.93
CA ALA A 209 30.03 -24.55 -5.76
C ALA A 209 29.71 -25.27 -4.43
N LEU A 210 28.86 -26.29 -4.42
CA LEU A 210 28.62 -27.11 -3.25
C LEU A 210 29.86 -27.90 -2.83
N ARG A 211 30.81 -28.20 -3.74
CA ARG A 211 32.01 -28.98 -3.51
C ARG A 211 33.20 -28.15 -3.05
N GLU A 212 33.08 -26.84 -2.99
CA GLU A 212 34.09 -25.97 -2.41
C GLU A 212 34.34 -26.35 -0.94
N GLN A 213 35.62 -26.51 -0.56
CA GLN A 213 36.00 -26.87 0.81
C GLN A 213 35.55 -25.81 1.80
N GLN A 214 34.97 -26.27 2.89
CA GLN A 214 34.53 -25.40 4.01
C GLN A 214 34.96 -25.95 5.34
N PHE A 215 35.12 -25.06 6.31
CA PHE A 215 35.30 -25.47 7.70
C PHE A 215 33.96 -25.99 8.24
N PRO A 216 33.86 -27.24 8.67
CA PRO A 216 32.61 -27.84 9.12
C PRO A 216 32.18 -27.21 10.46
N PRO A 217 30.92 -26.78 10.61
CA PRO A 217 30.38 -26.37 11.89
C PRO A 217 30.20 -27.53 12.85
N SER A 218 29.99 -27.23 14.13
CA SER A 218 29.79 -28.31 15.12
C SER A 218 28.51 -29.11 14.81
N LYS A 219 28.52 -30.42 15.08
CA LYS A 219 27.37 -31.30 14.87
C LYS A 219 26.14 -30.88 15.65
N ALA A 220 26.33 -30.22 16.81
CA ALA A 220 25.22 -29.68 17.62
C ALA A 220 24.52 -28.52 16.90
N VAL A 221 25.29 -27.57 16.33
CA VAL A 221 24.76 -26.44 15.55
C VAL A 221 24.00 -26.94 14.32
N ILE A 222 24.60 -27.92 13.57
CA ILE A 222 23.94 -28.50 12.40
C ILE A 222 22.57 -29.07 12.76
N ARG A 223 22.49 -29.91 13.81
CA ARG A 223 21.23 -30.56 14.24
C ARG A 223 20.17 -29.52 14.64
N ALA A 224 20.52 -28.52 15.44
CA ALA A 224 19.60 -27.51 15.91
C ALA A 224 19.07 -26.63 14.74
N LYS A 225 19.97 -26.15 13.89
CA LYS A 225 19.61 -25.22 12.79
C LYS A 225 18.93 -25.92 11.61
N ARG A 226 19.23 -27.18 11.35
CA ARG A 226 18.51 -28.00 10.38
C ARG A 226 17.00 -28.06 10.66
N GLY A 227 16.61 -28.31 11.91
CA GLY A 227 15.22 -28.38 12.30
C GLY A 227 14.50 -27.04 12.09
N LEU A 228 15.14 -25.92 12.47
CA LEU A 228 14.61 -24.58 12.27
C LEU A 228 14.47 -24.24 10.78
N THR A 229 15.46 -24.56 9.95
CA THR A 229 15.39 -24.33 8.50
C THR A 229 14.21 -25.05 7.87
N LEU A 230 14.01 -26.32 8.18
CA LEU A 230 12.86 -27.10 7.69
C LEU A 230 11.52 -26.52 8.16
N ALA A 231 11.44 -26.09 9.42
CA ALA A 231 10.23 -25.44 9.96
C ALA A 231 9.91 -24.14 9.23
N LEU A 232 10.90 -23.30 8.93
CA LEU A 232 10.71 -22.06 8.18
C LEU A 232 10.33 -22.31 6.71
N VAL A 233 10.98 -23.28 6.06
CA VAL A 233 10.65 -23.69 4.68
C VAL A 233 9.20 -24.17 4.59
N SER A 234 8.76 -25.00 5.54
CA SER A 234 7.38 -25.50 5.59
C SER A 234 6.33 -24.40 5.78
N GLN A 235 6.69 -23.27 6.39
CA GLN A 235 5.81 -22.10 6.55
C GLN A 235 5.83 -21.21 5.30
N ILE A 236 6.99 -21.00 4.68
CA ILE A 236 7.13 -20.08 3.53
C ILE A 236 6.49 -20.65 2.25
N LYS A 237 6.63 -21.96 2.00
CA LYS A 237 6.08 -22.58 0.77
C LYS A 237 4.56 -22.40 0.60
N PRO A 238 3.72 -22.64 1.62
CA PRO A 238 2.28 -22.35 1.53
C PRO A 238 1.98 -20.88 1.27
N LEU A 239 2.72 -19.94 1.90
CA LEU A 239 2.54 -18.51 1.70
C LEU A 239 2.78 -18.10 0.25
N ILE A 240 3.80 -18.67 -0.41
CA ILE A 240 4.05 -18.38 -1.83
C ILE A 240 2.83 -18.80 -2.68
N LYS A 241 2.30 -20.01 -2.45
CA LYS A 241 1.12 -20.49 -3.16
C LYS A 241 -0.11 -19.60 -2.94
N GLN A 242 -0.31 -19.13 -1.70
CA GLN A 242 -1.39 -18.22 -1.37
C GLN A 242 -1.23 -16.85 -2.06
N ILE A 243 -0.02 -16.30 -2.06
CA ILE A 243 0.28 -15.04 -2.76
C ILE A 243 -0.01 -15.18 -4.26
N GLU A 244 0.40 -16.28 -4.89
CA GLU A 244 0.10 -16.57 -6.29
C GLU A 244 -1.42 -16.70 -6.56
N ALA A 245 -2.17 -17.27 -5.63
CA ALA A 245 -3.63 -17.36 -5.73
C ALA A 245 -4.27 -15.96 -5.66
N TYR A 246 -3.80 -15.09 -4.75
CA TYR A 246 -4.24 -13.69 -4.70
C TYR A 246 -3.84 -12.92 -5.96
N ASP A 247 -2.64 -13.14 -6.50
CA ASP A 247 -2.22 -12.51 -7.76
C ASP A 247 -3.18 -12.87 -8.91
N LYS A 248 -3.58 -14.15 -9.01
CA LYS A 248 -4.57 -14.58 -10.00
C LYS A 248 -5.94 -13.94 -9.78
N ARG A 249 -6.42 -13.87 -8.53
CA ARG A 249 -7.70 -13.22 -8.20
C ARG A 249 -7.66 -11.72 -8.53
N ILE A 250 -6.60 -11.01 -8.16
CA ILE A 250 -6.41 -9.60 -8.48
C ILE A 250 -6.42 -9.38 -9.99
N ASN A 251 -5.75 -10.24 -10.76
CA ASN A 251 -5.76 -10.15 -12.22
C ASN A 251 -7.16 -10.33 -12.79
N SER A 252 -7.93 -11.32 -12.32
CA SER A 252 -9.30 -11.56 -12.77
C SER A 252 -10.24 -10.39 -12.44
N LEU A 253 -10.13 -9.81 -11.24
CA LEU A 253 -10.91 -8.63 -10.85
C LEU A 253 -10.51 -7.40 -11.67
N LEU A 254 -9.21 -7.22 -11.92
CA LEU A 254 -8.70 -6.12 -12.73
C LEU A 254 -9.20 -6.20 -14.18
N GLU A 255 -9.23 -7.38 -14.79
CA GLU A 255 -9.76 -7.58 -16.16
C GLU A 255 -11.22 -7.18 -16.29
N GLN A 256 -12.01 -7.34 -15.23
CA GLN A 256 -13.43 -6.97 -15.19
C GLN A 256 -13.64 -5.47 -14.91
N HIS A 257 -12.64 -4.78 -14.36
CA HIS A 257 -12.79 -3.40 -13.94
C HIS A 257 -12.75 -2.42 -15.13
N PRO A 258 -13.73 -1.49 -15.27
CA PRO A 258 -13.80 -0.57 -16.41
C PRO A 258 -12.56 0.32 -16.56
N ASP A 259 -11.92 0.70 -15.46
CA ASP A 259 -10.72 1.55 -15.47
C ASP A 259 -9.41 0.77 -15.68
N SER A 260 -9.45 -0.54 -15.88
CA SER A 260 -8.24 -1.37 -15.96
C SER A 260 -7.29 -0.91 -17.07
N GLN A 261 -7.82 -0.75 -18.28
CA GLN A 261 -7.03 -0.35 -19.45
C GLN A 261 -6.44 1.05 -19.30
N LEU A 262 -7.14 1.94 -18.61
CA LEU A 262 -6.70 3.29 -18.34
C LEU A 262 -5.40 3.29 -17.53
N PHE A 263 -5.35 2.55 -16.42
CA PHE A 263 -4.15 2.48 -15.59
C PHE A 263 -3.06 1.59 -16.18
N LEU A 264 -3.42 0.52 -16.92
CA LEU A 264 -2.47 -0.33 -17.62
C LEU A 264 -1.78 0.37 -18.81
N SER A 265 -2.37 1.44 -19.36
CA SER A 265 -1.74 2.27 -20.40
C SER A 265 -0.51 3.03 -19.92
N LEU A 266 -0.36 3.22 -18.60
CA LEU A 266 0.77 3.94 -18.01
C LEU A 266 2.08 3.14 -18.15
N PRO A 267 3.20 3.79 -18.47
CA PRO A 267 4.46 3.10 -18.76
C PRO A 267 5.05 2.42 -17.54
N GLY A 268 5.21 1.10 -17.64
CA GLY A 268 5.80 0.28 -16.56
C GLY A 268 4.84 -0.08 -15.44
N VAL A 269 3.55 0.12 -15.64
CA VAL A 269 2.50 -0.37 -14.74
C VAL A 269 2.19 -1.82 -15.08
N GLY A 270 2.29 -2.71 -14.09
CA GLY A 270 1.78 -4.07 -14.14
C GLY A 270 0.46 -4.19 -13.37
N ASN A 271 -0.17 -5.36 -13.45
CA ASN A 271 -1.50 -5.61 -12.90
C ASN A 271 -1.64 -5.21 -11.42
N THR A 272 -0.67 -5.54 -10.57
CA THR A 272 -0.70 -5.19 -9.14
C THR A 272 -0.66 -3.68 -8.91
N LEU A 273 0.12 -2.92 -9.71
CA LEU A 273 0.18 -1.46 -9.59
C LEU A 273 -1.10 -0.81 -10.11
N ALA A 274 -1.65 -1.29 -11.25
CA ALA A 274 -2.93 -0.82 -11.78
C ALA A 274 -4.06 -1.04 -10.76
N ALA A 275 -4.17 -2.26 -10.24
CA ALA A 275 -5.11 -2.61 -9.20
C ALA A 275 -4.98 -1.72 -7.95
N GLY A 276 -3.72 -1.46 -7.51
CA GLY A 276 -3.45 -0.57 -6.38
C GLY A 276 -3.91 0.87 -6.63
N MET A 277 -3.69 1.40 -7.83
CA MET A 277 -4.17 2.74 -8.19
C MET A 277 -5.69 2.81 -8.19
N ILE A 278 -6.38 1.83 -8.81
CA ILE A 278 -7.85 1.74 -8.84
C ILE A 278 -8.40 1.68 -7.41
N ALA A 279 -7.92 0.73 -6.60
CA ALA A 279 -8.44 0.51 -5.25
C ALA A 279 -8.27 1.73 -4.32
N LEU A 280 -7.20 2.53 -4.51
CA LEU A 280 -6.83 3.64 -3.63
C LEU A 280 -7.33 5.00 -4.11
N ILE A 281 -7.41 5.21 -5.42
CA ILE A 281 -8.00 6.42 -6.03
C ILE A 281 -9.53 6.29 -6.04
N GLY A 282 -10.04 5.11 -6.39
CA GLY A 282 -11.47 4.80 -6.51
C GLY A 282 -12.01 5.08 -7.89
N ASP A 283 -13.24 4.67 -8.09
CA ASP A 283 -14.01 4.72 -9.33
C ASP A 283 -14.85 6.01 -9.46
N GLU A 284 -15.16 6.66 -8.34
CA GLU A 284 -16.00 7.87 -8.33
C GLU A 284 -15.22 9.11 -8.78
N ARG A 285 -15.53 9.61 -9.98
CA ARG A 285 -14.87 10.78 -10.59
C ARG A 285 -15.08 12.08 -9.80
N ALA A 286 -16.19 12.20 -9.08
CA ALA A 286 -16.50 13.36 -8.24
C ALA A 286 -15.65 13.44 -6.95
N ARG A 287 -14.98 12.35 -6.58
CA ARG A 287 -14.18 12.27 -5.34
C ARG A 287 -13.04 13.28 -5.27
N PHE A 288 -12.43 13.58 -6.41
CA PHE A 288 -11.32 14.51 -6.51
C PHE A 288 -11.58 15.59 -7.56
N HIS A 289 -11.51 16.86 -7.14
CA HIS A 289 -11.67 18.01 -8.04
C HIS A 289 -10.35 18.51 -8.62
N SER A 290 -9.23 18.06 -8.09
CA SER A 290 -7.90 18.48 -8.55
C SER A 290 -6.82 17.45 -8.24
N PRO A 291 -5.72 17.42 -9.02
CA PRO A 291 -4.62 16.51 -8.74
C PRO A 291 -3.96 16.78 -7.38
N ARG A 292 -4.07 18.01 -6.84
CA ARG A 292 -3.53 18.36 -5.53
C ARG A 292 -4.12 17.53 -4.41
N GLN A 293 -5.38 17.11 -4.53
CA GLN A 293 -6.05 16.28 -3.53
C GLN A 293 -5.46 14.86 -3.50
N ILE A 294 -5.20 14.25 -4.67
CA ILE A 294 -4.51 12.94 -4.77
C ILE A 294 -3.06 13.06 -4.32
N GLN A 295 -2.36 14.15 -4.69
CA GLN A 295 -0.99 14.42 -4.23
C GLN A 295 -0.90 14.54 -2.71
N ALA A 296 -1.88 15.18 -2.09
CA ALA A 296 -1.96 15.27 -0.63
C ALA A 296 -2.31 13.93 0.00
N LEU A 297 -3.26 13.18 -0.55
CA LEU A 297 -3.65 11.85 -0.09
C LEU A 297 -2.48 10.87 -0.15
N GLY A 298 -1.74 10.81 -1.28
CA GLY A 298 -0.57 9.96 -1.48
C GLY A 298 0.73 10.54 -0.90
N GLY A 299 0.68 11.73 -0.27
CA GLY A 299 1.84 12.35 0.38
C GLY A 299 3.00 12.69 -0.55
N THR A 300 2.75 12.83 -1.85
CA THR A 300 3.75 13.25 -2.84
C THR A 300 3.99 14.75 -2.82
N ALA A 301 2.97 15.55 -2.48
CA ALA A 301 3.09 16.98 -2.28
C ALA A 301 3.69 17.32 -0.91
N PRO A 302 4.69 18.22 -0.84
CA PRO A 302 5.25 18.68 0.42
C PRO A 302 4.24 19.52 1.22
N ILE A 303 4.56 19.77 2.49
CA ILE A 303 3.84 20.73 3.34
C ILE A 303 4.76 21.95 3.51
N THR A 304 4.23 23.13 3.21
CA THR A 304 4.89 24.38 3.54
C THR A 304 4.35 24.92 4.86
N LYS A 305 5.24 25.22 5.78
CA LYS A 305 4.92 25.94 7.02
C LYS A 305 5.51 27.34 6.90
N SER A 306 4.66 28.33 7.00
CA SER A 306 5.08 29.75 6.97
C SER A 306 4.56 30.48 8.19
N SER A 307 5.40 31.35 8.77
CA SER A 307 5.06 32.24 9.87
C SER A 307 5.87 33.52 9.70
N GLY A 308 5.19 34.62 9.42
CA GLY A 308 5.86 35.88 9.07
C GLY A 308 6.77 35.71 7.84
N SER A 309 8.02 36.12 7.95
CA SER A 309 9.03 35.97 6.89
C SER A 309 9.64 34.58 6.77
N TYR A 310 9.36 33.66 7.73
CA TYR A 310 9.88 32.31 7.71
C TYR A 310 9.00 31.36 6.90
N SER A 311 9.57 30.69 5.92
CA SER A 311 8.90 29.64 5.14
C SER A 311 9.78 28.41 5.03
N HIS A 312 9.28 27.28 5.50
CA HIS A 312 9.96 25.98 5.43
C HIS A 312 9.09 24.91 4.80
N THR A 313 9.66 24.20 3.83
CA THR A 313 8.99 23.12 3.14
C THR A 313 9.48 21.78 3.64
N GLN A 314 8.58 20.94 4.15
CA GLN A 314 8.90 19.64 4.71
C GLN A 314 8.12 18.50 4.05
N PHE A 315 8.60 17.28 4.29
CA PHE A 315 7.93 16.06 3.85
C PHE A 315 6.56 15.90 4.53
N ARG A 316 5.56 15.47 3.75
CA ARG A 316 4.23 15.17 4.29
C ARG A 316 4.19 13.76 4.87
N PHE A 317 4.22 13.62 6.18
CA PHE A 317 4.13 12.33 6.87
C PHE A 317 2.70 11.78 6.90
N SER A 318 1.72 12.64 7.20
CA SER A 318 0.31 12.27 7.27
C SER A 318 -0.27 12.12 5.86
N CYS A 319 -0.46 10.87 5.43
CA CYS A 319 -1.01 10.50 4.13
C CYS A 319 -1.46 9.03 4.13
N ASN A 320 -2.11 8.58 3.07
CA ASN A 320 -2.32 7.17 2.81
C ASN A 320 -0.99 6.54 2.38
N LYS A 321 -0.45 5.65 3.23
CA LYS A 321 0.87 5.03 3.01
C LYS A 321 0.87 4.07 1.83
N ASP A 322 -0.24 3.35 1.61
CA ASP A 322 -0.37 2.38 0.52
C ASP A 322 -0.37 3.11 -0.83
N LEU A 323 -1.12 4.22 -0.94
CA LEU A 323 -1.09 5.06 -2.13
C LEU A 323 0.30 5.67 -2.37
N ARG A 324 0.99 6.11 -1.31
CA ARG A 324 2.37 6.59 -1.42
C ARG A 324 3.30 5.52 -1.98
N ASN A 325 3.20 4.30 -1.46
CA ASN A 325 4.03 3.18 -1.88
C ASN A 325 3.74 2.83 -3.35
N THR A 326 2.47 2.71 -3.72
CA THR A 326 2.04 2.45 -5.10
C THR A 326 2.57 3.51 -6.07
N LEU A 327 2.39 4.80 -5.75
CA LEU A 327 2.89 5.90 -6.57
C LEU A 327 4.42 5.94 -6.64
N SER A 328 5.11 5.59 -5.56
CA SER A 328 6.58 5.53 -5.52
C SER A 328 7.13 4.38 -6.36
N GLN A 329 6.50 3.21 -6.30
CA GLN A 329 6.85 2.06 -7.12
C GLN A 329 6.59 2.34 -8.61
N PHE A 330 5.44 2.93 -8.93
CA PHE A 330 5.14 3.36 -10.29
C PHE A 330 6.17 4.37 -10.81
N ALA A 331 6.49 5.41 -10.03
CA ALA A 331 7.52 6.37 -10.43
C ALA A 331 8.86 5.70 -10.71
N PHE A 332 9.25 4.69 -9.92
CA PHE A 332 10.47 3.95 -10.13
C PHE A 332 10.42 3.11 -11.43
N THR A 333 9.36 2.34 -11.64
CA THR A 333 9.23 1.50 -12.84
C THR A 333 9.13 2.33 -14.12
N SER A 334 8.49 3.50 -14.07
CA SER A 334 8.33 4.39 -15.22
C SER A 334 9.65 4.93 -15.76
N ILE A 335 10.71 5.05 -14.93
CA ILE A 335 12.04 5.53 -15.37
C ILE A 335 12.62 4.65 -16.49
N THR A 336 12.33 3.36 -16.47
CA THR A 336 12.86 2.41 -17.47
C THR A 336 12.03 2.38 -18.76
N LYS A 337 10.77 2.79 -18.69
CA LYS A 337 9.78 2.62 -19.77
C LYS A 337 9.37 3.95 -20.45
N SER A 338 9.54 5.09 -19.79
CA SER A 338 9.20 6.42 -20.30
C SER A 338 10.43 7.29 -20.45
N ILE A 339 10.61 7.88 -21.63
CA ILE A 339 11.71 8.82 -21.93
C ILE A 339 11.55 10.08 -21.10
N TRP A 340 10.32 10.58 -20.99
CA TRP A 340 9.99 11.75 -20.18
C TRP A 340 10.31 11.52 -18.69
N ALA A 341 9.86 10.41 -18.13
CA ALA A 341 10.08 10.11 -16.72
C ALA A 341 11.57 10.00 -16.37
N ARG A 342 12.35 9.35 -17.25
CA ARG A 342 13.81 9.25 -17.12
C ARG A 342 14.47 10.61 -17.16
N SER A 343 14.09 11.44 -18.15
CA SER A 343 14.63 12.80 -18.29
C SER A 343 14.31 13.65 -17.06
N TYR A 344 13.07 13.63 -16.59
CA TYR A 344 12.64 14.36 -15.41
C TYR A 344 13.39 13.91 -14.13
N TYR A 345 13.50 12.59 -13.93
CA TYR A 345 14.24 12.02 -12.80
C TYR A 345 15.71 12.47 -12.83
N ASN A 346 16.39 12.33 -13.98
CA ASN A 346 17.79 12.72 -14.14
C ASN A 346 18.00 14.22 -13.91
N LYS A 347 17.09 15.07 -14.40
CA LYS A 347 17.09 16.50 -14.09
C LYS A 347 17.08 16.75 -12.60
N LYS A 348 16.16 16.08 -11.86
CA LYS A 348 16.06 16.23 -10.39
C LYS A 348 17.29 15.71 -9.65
N ARG A 349 17.95 14.68 -10.17
CA ARG A 349 19.23 14.18 -9.65
C ARG A 349 20.38 15.18 -9.88
N LYS A 350 20.44 15.80 -11.07
CA LYS A 350 21.42 16.87 -11.38
C LYS A 350 21.22 18.12 -10.52
N GLU A 351 19.97 18.42 -10.12
CA GLU A 351 19.66 19.48 -9.14
C GLU A 351 20.11 19.15 -7.70
N GLY A 352 20.89 18.08 -7.48
CA GLY A 352 21.39 17.67 -6.16
C GLY A 352 20.40 16.91 -5.28
N LYS A 353 19.19 16.59 -5.74
CA LYS A 353 18.22 15.84 -4.93
C LYS A 353 18.64 14.39 -4.73
N THR A 354 18.42 13.84 -3.53
CA THR A 354 18.64 12.42 -3.25
C THR A 354 17.76 11.53 -4.13
N LYS A 355 18.10 10.24 -4.28
CA LYS A 355 17.30 9.28 -5.07
C LYS A 355 15.84 9.29 -4.65
N SER A 356 15.55 9.15 -3.37
CA SER A 356 14.18 9.12 -2.81
C SER A 356 13.45 10.45 -3.02
N HIS A 357 14.15 11.60 -2.95
CA HIS A 357 13.54 12.90 -3.21
C HIS A 357 13.20 13.09 -4.69
N ALA A 358 14.11 12.70 -5.60
CA ALA A 358 13.87 12.76 -7.05
C ALA A 358 12.70 11.86 -7.47
N LEU A 359 12.60 10.64 -6.92
CA LEU A 359 11.45 9.74 -7.14
C LEU A 359 10.14 10.35 -6.66
N ARG A 360 10.12 11.00 -5.50
CA ARG A 360 8.94 11.68 -4.98
C ARG A 360 8.51 12.84 -5.85
N CYS A 361 9.46 13.61 -6.37
CA CYS A 361 9.17 14.66 -7.35
C CYS A 361 8.54 14.08 -8.63
N LEU A 362 9.07 12.95 -9.11
CA LEU A 362 8.52 12.26 -10.28
C LEU A 362 7.11 11.71 -9.98
N ALA A 363 6.92 11.05 -8.84
CA ALA A 363 5.59 10.58 -8.41
C ALA A 363 4.58 11.73 -8.34
N ASN A 364 4.98 12.88 -7.78
CA ASN A 364 4.15 14.07 -7.71
C ASN A 364 3.76 14.62 -9.09
N ALA A 365 4.66 14.55 -10.06
CA ALA A 365 4.39 14.93 -11.45
C ALA A 365 3.44 13.91 -12.12
N TRP A 366 3.67 12.61 -11.92
CA TRP A 366 2.81 11.56 -12.43
C TRP A 366 1.36 11.66 -11.92
N VAL A 367 1.15 12.06 -10.67
CA VAL A 367 -0.22 12.24 -10.14
C VAL A 367 -1.04 13.22 -10.97
N LYS A 368 -0.44 14.24 -11.58
CA LYS A 368 -1.16 15.16 -12.49
C LYS A 368 -1.62 14.44 -13.76
N VAL A 369 -0.77 13.58 -14.30
CA VAL A 369 -1.11 12.77 -15.49
C VAL A 369 -2.17 11.74 -15.15
N ILE A 370 -1.98 11.01 -14.04
CA ILE A 370 -2.97 10.04 -13.54
C ILE A 370 -4.33 10.70 -13.34
N PHE A 371 -4.38 11.88 -12.71
CA PHE A 371 -5.63 12.61 -12.51
C PHE A 371 -6.30 12.99 -13.84
N ALA A 372 -5.52 13.44 -14.83
CA ALA A 372 -6.06 13.82 -16.13
C ALA A 372 -6.67 12.62 -16.86
N ILE A 373 -5.92 11.52 -17.01
CA ILE A 373 -6.41 10.32 -17.69
C ILE A 373 -7.61 9.70 -16.97
N TRP A 374 -7.58 9.69 -15.62
CA TRP A 374 -8.68 9.15 -14.81
C TRP A 374 -9.93 10.01 -14.90
N ARG A 375 -9.82 11.36 -14.83
CA ARG A 375 -10.94 12.28 -14.97
C ARG A 375 -11.56 12.23 -16.36
N ASP A 376 -10.71 12.25 -17.39
CA ASP A 376 -11.13 12.39 -18.79
C ASP A 376 -11.42 11.02 -19.44
N ASN A 377 -11.26 9.92 -18.67
CA ASN A 377 -11.43 8.55 -19.11
C ASN A 377 -10.65 8.24 -20.41
N SER A 378 -9.40 8.69 -20.46
CA SER A 378 -8.52 8.61 -21.65
C SER A 378 -7.28 7.77 -21.36
N LEU A 379 -6.79 7.05 -22.38
CA LEU A 379 -5.55 6.30 -22.26
C LEU A 379 -4.34 7.25 -22.24
N TYR A 380 -3.27 6.81 -21.59
CA TYR A 380 -2.00 7.54 -21.61
C TYR A 380 -1.33 7.44 -22.97
N ASP A 381 -0.92 8.59 -23.53
CA ASP A 381 -0.09 8.70 -24.73
C ASP A 381 1.13 9.57 -24.42
N GLU A 382 2.33 8.97 -24.54
CA GLU A 382 3.58 9.67 -24.23
C GLU A 382 3.87 10.80 -25.23
N ASN A 383 3.47 10.67 -26.50
CA ASN A 383 3.69 11.70 -27.51
C ASN A 383 2.84 12.94 -27.22
N LEU A 384 1.57 12.75 -26.86
CA LEU A 384 0.70 13.84 -26.43
C LEU A 384 1.23 14.53 -25.16
N HIS A 385 1.74 13.73 -24.21
CA HIS A 385 2.34 14.27 -23.00
C HIS A 385 3.59 15.10 -23.30
N LEU A 386 4.51 14.60 -24.13
CA LEU A 386 5.71 15.33 -24.55
C LEU A 386 5.37 16.63 -25.29
N ALA A 387 4.38 16.61 -26.19
CA ALA A 387 3.92 17.79 -26.89
C ALA A 387 3.31 18.85 -25.94
N SER A 388 2.59 18.41 -24.90
CA SER A 388 2.06 19.28 -23.85
C SER A 388 3.16 19.92 -23.01
N VAL A 389 4.16 19.16 -22.61
CA VAL A 389 5.33 19.65 -21.85
C VAL A 389 6.12 20.66 -22.66
N SER A 390 6.35 20.41 -23.95
CA SER A 390 7.06 21.34 -24.85
C SER A 390 6.33 22.67 -24.99
N ARG A 391 5.02 22.64 -25.20
CA ARG A 391 4.16 23.86 -25.24
C ARG A 391 4.23 24.67 -23.95
N HIS A 392 4.27 24.01 -22.79
CA HIS A 392 4.37 24.67 -21.48
C HIS A 392 5.72 25.38 -21.30
N ILE A 393 6.82 24.78 -21.77
CA ILE A 393 8.15 25.38 -21.71
C ILE A 393 8.24 26.60 -22.60
N ILE A 394 7.71 26.54 -23.82
CA ILE A 394 7.68 27.68 -24.76
C ILE A 394 6.89 28.85 -24.16
N ASN A 395 5.70 28.60 -23.59
CA ASN A 395 4.90 29.65 -22.96
C ASN A 395 5.55 30.27 -21.72
N GLN A 396 6.32 29.51 -20.94
CA GLN A 396 7.06 30.07 -19.79
C GLN A 396 8.23 30.96 -20.24
N ASN A 397 8.91 30.58 -21.30
CA ASN A 397 10.02 31.37 -21.84
C ASN A 397 9.51 32.68 -22.51
N SER A 398 8.34 32.68 -23.12
CA SER A 398 7.74 33.88 -23.70
C SER A 398 7.26 34.87 -22.62
N LEU A 399 6.79 34.37 -21.46
CA LEU A 399 6.39 35.22 -20.32
C LEU A 399 7.56 35.77 -19.50
N SER A 400 8.77 35.20 -19.64
CA SER A 400 9.97 35.72 -18.97
C SER A 400 10.74 36.74 -19.82
N LEU A 401 10.30 37.00 -21.05
CA LEU A 401 10.89 37.98 -21.99
C LEU A 401 10.04 39.26 -22.11
N THR A 402 8.90 39.31 -21.42
CA THR A 402 8.04 40.49 -21.22
C THR A 402 8.17 40.96 -19.77
#